data_b64dde7c0c76eeef46dd7587e17aec50
#
_entry.id   b64dde7c0c76eeef46dd7587e17aec50
#
_cell.length_a   1.000
_cell.length_b   1.000
_cell.length_c   1.000
_cell.angle_alpha   90.00
_cell.angle_beta   90.00
_cell.angle_gamma   90.00
#
_symmetry.space_group_name_H-M   'P 1'
#
loop_
_entity.id
_entity.type
_entity.pdbx_description
1 polymer ?
#
loop_
_entity_poly.entity_id
_entity_poly.type
_entity_poly.pdbx_seq_one_letter_code
_entity_poly.pdbx_strand_id
1 'polypeptide(L)'
;MAYSGFQFGAFNPQMGDGRAMLLGEVEKDGRLWDLHAKGTGLTPFSRLGSDGRGTLSSMLREYLISEAMHALGVPTTRALAVISTGRPIQRGHVQPAGIVVRVAASHIRVGTFHLAAQTDYTRQLADYAIARHYPGADYQEFFTQVMDAQIRTVSHWMRLGFIHGVMNTDNTTISGETIDY
;
A
#
# COMPACT_ATOMS: atom_id res chain seq x y z
N MET A 1 -6.42 3.95 6.20
CA MET A 1 -5.45 3.51 7.23
C MET A 1 -4.58 4.70 7.62
N ALA A 2 -4.14 4.76 8.89
CA ALA A 2 -3.24 5.80 9.38
C ALA A 2 -1.81 5.26 9.46
N TYR A 3 -0.83 6.12 9.21
CA TYR A 3 0.59 5.84 9.32
C TYR A 3 1.38 7.15 9.47
N SER A 4 2.67 7.05 9.76
CA SER A 4 3.63 8.16 9.69
C SER A 4 4.71 7.81 8.69
N GLY A 5 5.60 8.71 8.37
CA GLY A 5 6.71 8.35 7.50
C GLY A 5 7.63 9.49 7.14
N PHE A 6 8.74 9.11 6.54
CA PHE A 6 9.70 10.04 5.99
C PHE A 6 9.38 10.29 4.52
N GLN A 7 8.93 11.51 4.19
CA GLN A 7 8.75 11.94 2.82
C GLN A 7 9.86 12.90 2.44
N PHE A 8 10.66 12.53 1.43
CA PHE A 8 11.79 13.35 0.95
C PHE A 8 12.75 13.82 2.06
N GLY A 9 12.99 12.93 3.05
CA GLY A 9 13.88 13.23 4.18
C GLY A 9 13.24 13.96 5.36
N ALA A 10 12.00 14.44 5.22
CA ALA A 10 11.25 15.09 6.31
C ALA A 10 10.26 14.10 6.96
N PHE A 11 10.30 14.01 8.28
CA PHE A 11 9.35 13.16 9.02
C PHE A 11 7.97 13.84 9.10
N ASN A 12 6.95 13.12 8.70
CA ASN A 12 5.55 13.51 8.85
C ASN A 12 4.89 12.60 9.89
N PRO A 13 4.53 13.13 11.07
CA PRO A 13 4.01 12.30 12.18
C PRO A 13 2.59 11.79 11.95
N GLN A 14 1.82 12.41 11.07
CA GLN A 14 0.44 12.04 10.80
C GLN A 14 0.14 12.05 9.31
N MET A 15 0.04 10.85 8.77
CA MET A 15 -0.32 10.57 7.39
C MET A 15 -1.39 9.48 7.35
N GLY A 16 -1.86 9.16 6.17
CA GLY A 16 -2.80 8.08 5.94
C GLY A 16 -3.27 8.02 4.49
N ASP A 17 -4.19 7.12 4.24
CA ASP A 17 -4.77 6.92 2.91
C ASP A 17 -5.63 8.13 2.52
N GLY A 18 -5.03 9.14 1.92
CA GLY A 18 -5.68 10.42 1.59
C GLY A 18 -6.69 10.35 0.45
N ARG A 19 -6.72 9.24 -0.29
CA ARG A 19 -7.68 8.98 -1.38
C ARG A 19 -8.02 7.50 -1.53
N ALA A 20 -7.86 6.74 -0.47
CA ALA A 20 -8.09 5.31 -0.46
C ALA A 20 -8.67 4.87 0.88
N MET A 21 -9.28 3.71 0.90
CA MET A 21 -9.86 3.14 2.12
C MET A 21 -9.78 1.62 2.12
N LEU A 22 -9.50 1.05 3.28
CA LEU A 22 -9.67 -0.37 3.52
C LEU A 22 -11.17 -0.68 3.54
N LEU A 23 -11.62 -1.57 2.68
CA LEU A 23 -13.02 -2.02 2.62
C LEU A 23 -13.28 -3.13 3.63
N GLY A 24 -12.28 -3.94 3.90
CA GLY A 24 -12.33 -5.09 4.78
C GLY A 24 -11.31 -6.14 4.38
N GLU A 25 -11.48 -7.32 4.96
CA GLU A 25 -10.61 -8.47 4.73
C GLU A 25 -11.44 -9.66 4.21
N VAL A 26 -10.82 -10.49 3.40
CA VAL A 26 -11.38 -11.78 2.95
C VAL A 26 -10.43 -12.88 3.38
N GLU A 27 -10.99 -13.94 3.92
CA GLU A 27 -10.24 -15.17 4.16
C GLU A 27 -10.30 -16.07 2.93
N LYS A 28 -9.13 -16.53 2.51
CA LYS A 28 -8.99 -17.54 1.46
C LYS A 28 -7.81 -18.45 1.76
N ASP A 29 -8.05 -19.75 1.73
CA ASP A 29 -7.03 -20.78 1.97
C ASP A 29 -6.29 -20.60 3.31
N GLY A 30 -7.01 -20.21 4.38
CA GLY A 30 -6.47 -19.96 5.71
C GLY A 30 -5.65 -18.67 5.83
N ARG A 31 -5.71 -17.76 4.86
CA ARG A 31 -5.01 -16.49 4.86
C ARG A 31 -5.98 -15.32 4.72
N LEU A 32 -5.68 -14.24 5.40
CA LEU A 32 -6.40 -12.97 5.26
C LEU A 32 -5.81 -12.16 4.11
N TRP A 33 -6.69 -11.55 3.34
CA TRP A 33 -6.37 -10.64 2.24
C TRP A 33 -7.14 -9.34 2.43
N ASP A 34 -6.43 -8.22 2.41
CA ASP A 34 -7.05 -6.90 2.45
C ASP A 34 -7.71 -6.57 1.10
N LEU A 35 -8.92 -6.06 1.14
CA LEU A 35 -9.56 -5.35 0.03
C LEU A 35 -9.46 -3.85 0.27
N HIS A 36 -8.84 -3.14 -0.65
CA HIS A 36 -8.52 -1.72 -0.50
C HIS A 36 -8.90 -0.95 -1.76
N ALA A 37 -9.78 0.03 -1.65
CA ALA A 37 -10.21 0.85 -2.77
C ALA A 37 -9.45 2.17 -2.81
N LYS A 38 -8.87 2.53 -3.96
CA LYS A 38 -8.13 3.79 -4.18
C LYS A 38 -8.84 4.64 -5.24
N GLY A 39 -8.95 5.92 -4.98
CA GLY A 39 -9.69 6.88 -5.82
C GLY A 39 -11.12 7.14 -5.33
N THR A 40 -11.44 6.77 -4.10
CA THR A 40 -12.80 6.73 -3.53
C THR A 40 -13.34 8.10 -3.11
N GLY A 41 -12.51 9.13 -3.04
CA GLY A 41 -12.88 10.45 -2.57
C GLY A 41 -12.10 10.86 -1.31
N LEU A 42 -12.60 11.88 -0.63
CA LEU A 42 -11.95 12.44 0.56
C LEU A 42 -11.99 11.46 1.74
N THR A 43 -10.90 11.48 2.49
CA THR A 43 -10.75 10.80 3.78
C THR A 43 -10.24 11.80 4.81
N PRO A 44 -10.21 11.47 6.10
CA PRO A 44 -9.60 12.32 7.13
C PRO A 44 -8.13 12.66 6.89
N PHE A 45 -7.44 11.92 6.01
CA PHE A 45 -6.02 12.09 5.67
C PHE A 45 -5.80 12.76 4.31
N SER A 46 -6.87 13.23 3.66
CA SER A 46 -6.73 13.93 2.38
C SER A 46 -6.00 15.25 2.57
N ARG A 47 -5.08 15.55 1.65
CA ARG A 47 -4.38 16.86 1.64
C ARG A 47 -5.38 17.97 1.37
N LEU A 48 -5.11 19.15 1.94
CA LEU A 48 -5.90 20.36 1.67
C LEU A 48 -5.96 20.65 0.16
N GLY A 49 -7.14 20.94 -0.34
CA GLY A 49 -7.38 21.18 -1.77
C GLY A 49 -7.45 19.93 -2.66
N SER A 50 -7.28 18.72 -2.09
CA SER A 50 -7.51 17.47 -2.80
C SER A 50 -8.99 17.12 -2.83
N ASP A 51 -9.46 16.50 -3.92
CA ASP A 51 -10.78 15.87 -4.00
C ASP A 51 -10.78 14.40 -3.62
N GLY A 52 -9.61 13.83 -3.31
CA GLY A 52 -9.44 12.43 -2.96
C GLY A 52 -9.72 11.44 -4.10
N ARG A 53 -9.90 11.92 -5.33
CA ARG A 53 -10.27 11.09 -6.48
C ARG A 53 -9.06 10.75 -7.35
N GLY A 54 -9.16 9.66 -8.09
CA GLY A 54 -8.18 9.25 -9.07
C GLY A 54 -8.70 9.41 -10.50
N THR A 55 -7.81 9.69 -11.46
CA THR A 55 -8.16 9.58 -12.89
C THR A 55 -8.33 8.13 -13.26
N LEU A 56 -9.24 7.82 -14.17
CA LEU A 56 -9.40 6.46 -14.69
C LEU A 56 -8.09 5.93 -15.29
N SER A 57 -7.34 6.77 -15.98
CA SER A 57 -6.03 6.43 -16.55
C SER A 57 -5.01 6.02 -15.49
N SER A 58 -4.94 6.74 -14.35
CA SER A 58 -4.06 6.34 -13.24
C SER A 58 -4.46 5.00 -12.63
N MET A 59 -5.77 4.75 -12.49
CA MET A 59 -6.26 3.48 -11.95
C MET A 59 -6.00 2.30 -12.89
N LEU A 60 -6.17 2.52 -14.19
CA LEU A 60 -5.82 1.53 -15.21
C LEU A 60 -4.31 1.24 -15.25
N ARG A 61 -3.47 2.28 -15.14
CA ARG A 61 -2.02 2.10 -15.05
C ARG A 61 -1.64 1.23 -13.86
N GLU A 62 -2.18 1.53 -12.69
CA GLU A 62 -1.90 0.76 -11.48
C GLU A 62 -2.36 -0.70 -11.62
N TYR A 63 -3.54 -0.92 -12.22
CA TYR A 63 -4.01 -2.26 -12.54
C TYR A 63 -3.06 -3.01 -13.45
N LEU A 64 -2.70 -2.41 -14.59
CA LEU A 64 -1.85 -3.05 -15.60
C LEU A 64 -0.45 -3.37 -15.06
N ILE A 65 0.16 -2.42 -14.33
CA ILE A 65 1.51 -2.61 -13.81
C ILE A 65 1.53 -3.64 -12.68
N SER A 66 0.58 -3.61 -11.75
CA SER A 66 0.53 -4.58 -10.65
C SER A 66 0.36 -6.02 -11.19
N GLU A 67 -0.53 -6.23 -12.15
CA GLU A 67 -0.75 -7.56 -12.74
C GLU A 67 0.44 -8.00 -13.61
N ALA A 68 1.07 -7.09 -14.36
CA ALA A 68 2.28 -7.38 -15.11
C ALA A 68 3.45 -7.77 -14.18
N MET A 69 3.66 -7.02 -13.11
CA MET A 69 4.70 -7.31 -12.12
C MET A 69 4.45 -8.66 -11.43
N HIS A 70 3.20 -8.97 -11.10
CA HIS A 70 2.84 -10.29 -10.59
C HIS A 70 3.20 -11.41 -11.57
N ALA A 71 2.85 -11.24 -12.84
CA ALA A 71 3.18 -12.21 -13.90
C ALA A 71 4.70 -12.40 -14.09
N LEU A 72 5.49 -11.35 -13.82
CA LEU A 72 6.96 -11.39 -13.82
C LEU A 72 7.58 -11.95 -12.53
N GLY A 73 6.76 -12.36 -11.56
CA GLY A 73 7.19 -12.94 -10.29
C GLY A 73 7.67 -11.93 -9.25
N VAL A 74 7.32 -10.64 -9.41
CA VAL A 74 7.61 -9.61 -8.41
C VAL A 74 6.55 -9.64 -7.31
N PRO A 75 6.91 -9.63 -6.02
CA PRO A 75 5.94 -9.43 -4.94
C PRO A 75 5.22 -8.09 -5.11
N THR A 76 3.92 -8.12 -5.24
CA THR A 76 3.10 -6.93 -5.51
C THR A 76 1.67 -7.13 -5.04
N THR A 77 1.01 -6.02 -4.68
CA THR A 77 -0.44 -6.03 -4.55
C THR A 77 -1.08 -6.40 -5.89
N ARG A 78 -2.23 -7.07 -5.82
CA ARG A 78 -3.04 -7.44 -6.99
C ARG A 78 -4.15 -6.41 -7.19
N ALA A 79 -4.68 -6.36 -8.39
CA ALA A 79 -5.82 -5.51 -8.71
C ALA A 79 -7.02 -6.36 -9.10
N LEU A 80 -8.07 -6.29 -8.27
CA LEU A 80 -9.31 -7.05 -8.48
C LEU A 80 -10.16 -6.44 -9.58
N ALA A 81 -10.28 -5.10 -9.60
CA ALA A 81 -11.11 -4.38 -10.56
C ALA A 81 -10.68 -2.92 -10.70
N VAL A 82 -10.97 -2.35 -11.86
CA VAL A 82 -11.02 -0.90 -12.08
C VAL A 82 -12.45 -0.51 -12.42
N ILE A 83 -12.95 0.51 -11.73
CA ILE A 83 -14.33 0.98 -11.85
C ILE A 83 -14.30 2.39 -12.38
N SER A 84 -14.96 2.65 -13.53
CA SER A 84 -15.27 4.01 -13.96
C SER A 84 -16.42 4.54 -13.11
N THR A 85 -16.23 5.71 -12.50
CA THR A 85 -17.23 6.28 -11.61
C THR A 85 -18.36 7.01 -12.36
N GLY A 86 -18.21 7.20 -13.67
CA GLY A 86 -19.11 8.02 -14.48
C GLY A 86 -19.04 9.53 -14.18
N ARG A 87 -18.18 9.95 -13.26
CA ARG A 87 -18.00 11.37 -12.87
C ARG A 87 -16.70 11.93 -13.45
N PRO A 88 -16.72 13.16 -14.00
CA PRO A 88 -15.49 13.83 -14.39
C PRO A 88 -14.75 14.40 -13.19
N ILE A 89 -13.44 14.55 -13.33
CA ILE A 89 -12.56 15.28 -12.41
C ILE A 89 -11.66 16.24 -13.18
N GLN A 90 -11.28 17.33 -12.53
CA GLN A 90 -10.38 18.32 -13.12
C GLN A 90 -8.94 18.00 -12.73
N ARG A 91 -8.06 17.80 -13.75
CA ARG A 91 -6.61 17.59 -13.60
C ARG A 91 -5.92 18.26 -14.78
N GLY A 92 -5.75 19.59 -14.73
CA GLY A 92 -5.35 20.38 -15.90
C GLY A 92 -6.48 20.49 -16.92
N HIS A 93 -7.04 19.37 -17.36
CA HIS A 93 -8.25 19.28 -18.18
C HIS A 93 -9.26 18.30 -17.54
N VAL A 94 -10.48 18.27 -18.06
CA VAL A 94 -11.53 17.36 -17.60
C VAL A 94 -11.19 15.93 -18.02
N GLN A 95 -11.19 14.99 -17.05
CA GLN A 95 -10.88 13.58 -17.26
C GLN A 95 -11.90 12.69 -16.55
N PRO A 96 -12.13 11.47 -17.02
CA PRO A 96 -12.95 10.51 -16.29
C PRO A 96 -12.28 10.08 -14.98
N ALA A 97 -13.06 9.95 -13.91
CA ALA A 97 -12.61 9.42 -12.64
C ALA A 97 -12.75 7.90 -12.59
N GLY A 98 -11.84 7.25 -11.86
CA GLY A 98 -11.84 5.82 -11.63
C GLY A 98 -11.47 5.46 -10.20
N ILE A 99 -11.80 4.22 -9.84
CA ILE A 99 -11.41 3.56 -8.59
C ILE A 99 -10.73 2.26 -8.97
N VAL A 100 -9.59 1.96 -8.35
CA VAL A 100 -8.99 0.62 -8.39
C VAL A 100 -9.21 -0.09 -7.06
N VAL A 101 -9.65 -1.35 -7.12
CA VAL A 101 -9.77 -2.22 -5.96
C VAL A 101 -8.54 -3.12 -5.91
N ARG A 102 -7.74 -2.96 -4.87
CA ARG A 102 -6.52 -3.73 -4.62
C ARG A 102 -6.81 -4.92 -3.72
N VAL A 103 -6.01 -5.96 -3.89
CA VAL A 103 -5.93 -7.11 -2.99
C VAL A 103 -4.48 -7.27 -2.55
N ALA A 104 -4.23 -7.35 -1.27
CA ALA A 104 -2.90 -7.51 -0.69
C ALA A 104 -2.91 -8.45 0.50
N ALA A 105 -1.78 -9.05 0.83
CA ALA A 105 -1.63 -9.79 2.08
C ALA A 105 -1.87 -8.91 3.30
N SER A 106 -1.47 -7.64 3.25
CA SER A 106 -1.97 -6.53 4.07
C SER A 106 -1.48 -5.19 3.52
N HIS A 107 -2.11 -4.10 3.99
CA HIS A 107 -1.65 -2.74 3.75
C HIS A 107 -0.90 -2.15 4.96
N ILE A 108 -0.41 -3.01 5.88
CA ILE A 108 0.47 -2.57 6.97
C ILE A 108 1.80 -2.14 6.36
N ARG A 109 2.18 -0.90 6.61
CA ARG A 109 3.40 -0.27 6.08
C ARG A 109 4.45 -0.15 7.17
N VAL A 110 5.70 0.03 6.81
CA VAL A 110 6.75 0.41 7.77
C VAL A 110 6.32 1.69 8.50
N GLY A 111 5.69 2.63 7.79
CA GLY A 111 5.11 3.84 8.36
C GLY A 111 4.01 3.60 9.40
N THR A 112 3.31 2.48 9.38
CA THR A 112 2.34 2.11 10.44
C THR A 112 3.05 1.88 11.76
N PHE A 113 4.25 1.29 11.75
CA PHE A 113 5.08 1.12 12.94
C PHE A 113 5.64 2.46 13.45
N HIS A 114 5.94 3.41 12.58
CA HIS A 114 6.30 4.77 13.01
C HIS A 114 5.16 5.45 13.77
N LEU A 115 3.92 5.25 13.33
CA LEU A 115 2.75 5.78 14.04
C LEU A 115 2.53 5.04 15.37
N ALA A 116 2.64 3.71 15.38
CA ALA A 116 2.49 2.89 16.58
C ALA A 116 3.51 3.26 17.66
N ALA A 117 4.74 3.61 17.25
CA ALA A 117 5.81 4.04 18.16
C ALA A 117 5.50 5.36 18.89
N GLN A 118 4.63 6.20 18.33
CA GLN A 118 4.19 7.44 18.99
C GLN A 118 3.07 7.21 20.03
N THR A 119 2.49 6.03 20.08
CA THR A 119 1.29 5.72 20.85
C THR A 119 1.45 4.46 21.73
N ASP A 120 2.66 3.96 21.92
CA ASP A 120 2.98 2.73 22.68
C ASP A 120 2.32 1.43 22.16
N TYR A 121 1.79 1.44 20.92
CA TYR A 121 1.16 0.27 20.30
C TYR A 121 2.11 -0.58 19.45
N THR A 122 3.42 -0.32 19.47
CA THR A 122 4.40 -1.02 18.63
C THR A 122 4.38 -2.52 18.87
N ARG A 123 4.31 -2.96 20.13
CA ARG A 123 4.29 -4.39 20.47
C ARG A 123 3.02 -5.06 19.96
N GLN A 124 1.85 -4.48 20.21
CA GLN A 124 0.57 -5.03 19.76
C GLN A 124 0.51 -5.14 18.23
N LEU A 125 1.03 -4.12 17.53
CA LEU A 125 1.13 -4.16 16.07
C LEU A 125 2.11 -5.24 15.59
N ALA A 126 3.24 -5.42 16.28
CA ALA A 126 4.20 -6.47 15.97
C ALA A 126 3.59 -7.86 16.18
N ASP A 127 2.93 -8.09 17.31
CA ASP A 127 2.24 -9.35 17.59
C ASP A 127 1.20 -9.69 16.53
N TYR A 128 0.39 -8.70 16.12
CA TYR A 128 -0.57 -8.86 15.03
C TYR A 128 0.11 -9.18 13.69
N ALA A 129 1.18 -8.45 13.35
CA ALA A 129 1.90 -8.62 12.10
C ALA A 129 2.60 -9.99 12.04
N ILE A 130 3.18 -10.45 13.16
CA ILE A 130 3.77 -11.79 13.28
C ILE A 130 2.71 -12.85 13.07
N ALA A 131 1.60 -12.78 13.79
CA ALA A 131 0.52 -13.77 13.67
C ALA A 131 -0.02 -13.85 12.23
N ARG A 132 -0.07 -12.73 11.52
CA ARG A 132 -0.62 -12.65 10.17
C ARG A 132 0.35 -13.07 9.06
N HIS A 133 1.63 -12.67 9.14
CA HIS A 133 2.59 -12.79 8.04
C HIS A 133 3.74 -13.74 8.32
N TYR A 134 4.11 -13.88 9.60
CA TYR A 134 5.33 -14.58 10.02
C TYR A 134 5.08 -15.48 11.23
N PRO A 135 4.05 -16.36 11.17
CA PRO A 135 3.61 -17.13 12.34
C PRO A 135 4.76 -17.96 12.93
N GLY A 136 4.92 -17.84 14.24
CA GLY A 136 5.98 -18.50 14.99
C GLY A 136 7.30 -17.75 15.11
N ALA A 137 7.46 -16.61 14.42
CA ALA A 137 8.66 -15.78 14.56
C ALA A 137 8.68 -15.05 15.91
N ASP A 138 9.86 -14.90 16.49
CA ASP A 138 10.09 -13.90 17.53
C ASP A 138 10.27 -12.49 16.92
N TYR A 139 10.46 -11.46 17.75
CA TYR A 139 10.58 -10.07 17.25
C TYR A 139 11.85 -9.86 16.41
N GLN A 140 12.94 -10.53 16.71
CA GLN A 140 14.19 -10.42 15.95
C GLN A 140 14.05 -11.12 14.60
N GLU A 141 13.47 -12.31 14.59
CA GLU A 141 13.16 -13.06 13.38
C GLU A 141 12.14 -12.29 12.51
N PHE A 142 11.11 -11.69 13.11
CA PHE A 142 10.16 -10.85 12.41
C PHE A 142 10.84 -9.68 11.70
N PHE A 143 11.72 -8.94 12.39
CA PHE A 143 12.48 -7.85 11.79
C PHE A 143 13.33 -8.35 10.60
N THR A 144 14.04 -9.47 10.79
CA THR A 144 14.86 -10.06 9.74
C THR A 144 14.04 -10.50 8.53
N GLN A 145 12.90 -11.14 8.75
CA GLN A 145 12.01 -11.59 7.66
C GLN A 145 11.39 -10.43 6.89
N VAL A 146 11.01 -9.34 7.57
CA VAL A 146 10.54 -8.11 6.90
C VAL A 146 11.66 -7.51 6.04
N MET A 147 12.88 -7.43 6.57
CA MET A 147 14.06 -6.97 5.82
C MET A 147 14.32 -7.84 4.58
N ASP A 148 14.32 -9.16 4.74
CA ASP A 148 14.50 -10.10 3.63
C ASP A 148 13.41 -9.98 2.55
N ALA A 149 12.17 -9.71 2.97
CA ALA A 149 11.07 -9.45 2.03
C ALA A 149 11.34 -8.18 1.19
N GLN A 150 11.84 -7.10 1.80
CA GLN A 150 12.23 -5.89 1.06
C GLN A 150 13.41 -6.14 0.12
N ILE A 151 14.46 -6.82 0.60
CA ILE A 151 15.63 -7.17 -0.22
C ILE A 151 15.18 -7.97 -1.46
N ARG A 152 14.33 -8.96 -1.28
CA ARG A 152 13.78 -9.77 -2.37
C ARG A 152 13.05 -8.90 -3.40
N THR A 153 12.15 -8.05 -2.95
CA THR A 153 11.34 -7.19 -3.82
C THR A 153 12.21 -6.22 -4.61
N VAL A 154 13.12 -5.52 -3.94
CA VAL A 154 14.04 -4.58 -4.60
C VAL A 154 14.98 -5.30 -5.58
N SER A 155 15.47 -6.50 -5.23
CA SER A 155 16.29 -7.31 -6.13
C SER A 155 15.53 -7.71 -7.40
N HIS A 156 14.23 -8.04 -7.29
CA HIS A 156 13.38 -8.30 -8.44
C HIS A 156 13.18 -7.05 -9.31
N TRP A 157 12.95 -5.88 -8.71
CA TRP A 157 12.87 -4.61 -9.45
C TRP A 157 14.15 -4.34 -10.23
N MET A 158 15.31 -4.47 -9.58
CA MET A 158 16.61 -4.26 -10.21
C MET A 158 16.82 -5.19 -11.40
N ARG A 159 16.46 -6.47 -11.27
CA ARG A 159 16.53 -7.46 -12.35
C ARG A 159 15.70 -7.09 -13.57
N LEU A 160 14.56 -6.45 -13.37
CA LEU A 160 13.64 -6.03 -14.43
C LEU A 160 13.91 -4.61 -14.95
N GLY A 161 14.86 -3.89 -14.35
CA GLY A 161 15.11 -2.48 -14.66
C GLY A 161 14.00 -1.54 -14.18
N PHE A 162 13.19 -1.98 -13.22
CA PHE A 162 12.14 -1.15 -12.62
C PHE A 162 12.70 -0.32 -11.48
N ILE A 163 12.38 0.98 -11.50
CA ILE A 163 12.72 1.93 -10.44
C ILE A 163 11.42 2.48 -9.87
N HIS A 164 11.09 2.12 -8.64
CA HIS A 164 9.88 2.62 -7.96
C HIS A 164 9.92 4.14 -7.78
N GLY A 165 11.07 4.69 -7.42
CA GLY A 165 11.30 6.15 -7.32
C GLY A 165 10.76 6.80 -6.05
N VAL A 166 9.85 6.17 -5.29
CA VAL A 166 9.23 6.72 -4.09
C VAL A 166 9.16 5.65 -2.99
N MET A 167 10.32 5.18 -2.53
CA MET A 167 10.44 4.18 -1.45
C MET A 167 10.47 4.83 -0.07
N ASN A 168 9.50 5.66 0.23
CA ASN A 168 9.30 6.15 1.59
C ASN A 168 8.69 5.04 2.47
N THR A 169 8.80 5.18 3.78
CA THR A 169 8.25 4.21 4.73
C THR A 169 6.72 4.08 4.68
N ASP A 170 6.05 5.09 4.16
CA ASP A 170 4.62 5.07 3.85
C ASP A 170 4.26 4.35 2.54
N ASN A 171 5.24 4.02 1.69
CA ASN A 171 5.08 3.24 0.47
C ASN A 171 5.76 1.87 0.52
N THR A 172 6.11 1.39 1.71
CA THR A 172 6.79 0.12 1.91
C THR A 172 5.95 -0.76 2.83
N THR A 173 5.37 -1.83 2.30
CA THR A 173 4.58 -2.79 3.09
C THR A 173 5.50 -3.76 3.83
N ILE A 174 5.09 -4.21 5.02
CA ILE A 174 5.89 -5.21 5.78
C ILE A 174 5.85 -6.59 5.13
N SER A 175 4.85 -6.88 4.30
CA SER A 175 4.77 -8.13 3.52
C SER A 175 5.78 -8.18 2.36
N GLY A 176 6.40 -7.04 2.01
CA GLY A 176 7.28 -6.91 0.86
C GLY A 176 6.55 -6.76 -0.48
N GLU A 177 5.23 -6.66 -0.49
CA GLU A 177 4.47 -6.41 -1.72
C GLU A 177 4.67 -4.98 -2.20
N THR A 178 4.94 -4.82 -3.49
CA THR A 178 5.01 -3.50 -4.15
C THR A 178 3.64 -2.83 -4.14
N ILE A 179 3.60 -1.55 -3.80
CA ILE A 179 2.38 -0.75 -3.71
C ILE A 179 2.61 0.62 -4.36
N ASP A 180 1.54 1.21 -4.90
CA ASP A 180 1.54 2.60 -5.42
C ASP A 180 2.48 2.84 -6.62
N TYR A 181 2.21 2.16 -7.73
CA TYR A 181 2.88 2.33 -9.04
C TYR A 181 2.63 3.69 -9.69
#